data_8956fbc8541ece3c6fbb5f92d112201c
#
_entry.id   8956fbc8541ece3c6fbb5f92d112201c
#
_cell.length_a   1.000
_cell.length_b   1.000
_cell.length_c   1.000
_cell.angle_alpha   90.00
_cell.angle_beta   90.00
_cell.angle_gamma   90.00
#
_symmetry.space_group_name_H-M   'P 1'
#
loop_
_entity.id
_entity.type
_entity.pdbx_description
1 polymer ?
#
loop_
_entity_poly.entity_id
_entity_poly.type
_entity_poly.pdbx_seq_one_letter_code
_entity_poly.pdbx_strand_id
1 'polypeptide(L)'
;MTQDLFDPYAPQPQQSGNLPEFSVSDLSNALKRTVEDAFSFVRVRGEISGFKRASSGHLYLALKDDSAVLDAVCWRGAAGKLGVQPEDGMEVIVTGRLTTFPGRSKYQIVIDSMEVAGEGALLKLLEDRKKKLAAEGLFEADRKRPIPFLPDVIGIVTSPTGAVIRDIMHRLRERFPRRVLLWPVMVQGKGAAEQVAHAVRGFNELLPYGDIPRPDVLIVARGGGSLEDLWAFNEEIVARAVAESTIPVISAVGHETDTTLIDYVSDLRAPTPTGAAEKAVPVRLDLLAQVNDDGQRLAQAVRRLGAEKRIALDSAGRGLGDPKRMLEDRAQMLDNWSDRLPRAAQAMLQQAKSRLNETSARLVSPREQLSEKRGRLENARLRLDGAISARVQSQKARLDQA
;
A
#
# COMPACT_ATOMS: atom_id res chain seq x y z
N MET A 1 18.00 -50.04 -17.37
CA MET A 1 17.60 -51.43 -17.60
C MET A 1 16.25 -51.64 -16.93
N THR A 2 15.19 -51.36 -17.63
CA THR A 2 13.82 -51.88 -17.40
C THR A 2 13.01 -51.46 -18.63
N GLN A 3 13.26 -52.17 -19.70
CA GLN A 3 12.39 -52.29 -20.88
C GLN A 3 11.59 -53.56 -20.73
N ASP A 4 10.41 -53.53 -21.31
CA ASP A 4 9.49 -54.63 -21.55
C ASP A 4 8.42 -54.93 -20.49
N LEU A 5 7.35 -54.13 -20.56
CA LEU A 5 6.06 -54.44 -19.92
C LEU A 5 4.87 -54.37 -20.87
N PHE A 6 5.07 -54.32 -22.19
CA PHE A 6 3.98 -54.49 -23.20
C PHE A 6 4.48 -55.34 -24.34
N ASP A 7 4.25 -56.64 -24.26
CA ASP A 7 4.32 -57.58 -25.40
C ASP A 7 2.95 -57.59 -26.12
N PRO A 8 2.83 -57.00 -27.34
CA PRO A 8 1.58 -57.00 -28.09
C PRO A 8 1.15 -58.37 -28.65
N TYR A 9 1.95 -59.40 -28.47
CA TYR A 9 1.69 -60.78 -28.94
C TYR A 9 1.49 -61.81 -27.83
N ALA A 10 1.31 -61.38 -26.58
CA ALA A 10 0.93 -62.33 -25.55
C ALA A 10 -0.43 -62.92 -25.86
N PRO A 11 -0.60 -64.29 -25.86
CA PRO A 11 -1.86 -64.91 -26.16
C PRO A 11 -2.88 -64.48 -25.10
N GLN A 12 -3.93 -63.82 -25.57
CA GLN A 12 -5.06 -63.46 -24.72
C GLN A 12 -5.67 -64.75 -24.15
N PRO A 13 -5.89 -64.84 -22.85
CA PRO A 13 -6.62 -65.99 -22.32
C PRO A 13 -8.03 -65.96 -22.88
N GLN A 14 -8.40 -67.03 -23.65
CA GLN A 14 -9.78 -67.27 -24.07
C GLN A 14 -10.60 -67.53 -22.80
N GLN A 15 -11.25 -66.56 -22.30
CA GLN A 15 -12.27 -66.69 -21.25
C GLN A 15 -13.60 -67.01 -21.95
N SER A 16 -13.82 -68.27 -22.18
CA SER A 16 -15.14 -68.81 -22.51
C SER A 16 -15.87 -69.08 -21.18
N GLY A 17 -16.97 -68.40 -20.96
CA GLY A 17 -18.01 -68.88 -20.02
C GLY A 17 -17.96 -68.27 -18.60
N ASN A 18 -18.83 -67.39 -18.38
CA ASN A 18 -19.35 -66.82 -17.15
C ASN A 18 -18.80 -65.41 -16.77
N LEU A 19 -18.91 -64.49 -17.73
CA LEU A 19 -18.81 -63.07 -17.37
C LEU A 19 -20.04 -62.75 -16.49
N PRO A 20 -19.84 -62.16 -15.30
CA PRO A 20 -20.97 -61.74 -14.46
C PRO A 20 -21.81 -60.69 -15.19
N GLU A 21 -23.11 -60.93 -15.28
CA GLU A 21 -24.06 -59.97 -15.87
C GLU A 21 -24.36 -58.89 -14.83
N PHE A 22 -24.06 -57.65 -15.16
CA PHE A 22 -24.34 -56.48 -14.32
C PHE A 22 -25.55 -55.73 -14.88
N SER A 23 -26.40 -55.25 -14.01
CA SER A 23 -27.35 -54.20 -14.43
C SER A 23 -26.55 -52.89 -14.68
N VAL A 24 -27.12 -51.99 -15.49
CA VAL A 24 -26.51 -50.66 -15.72
C VAL A 24 -26.24 -49.93 -14.41
N SER A 25 -27.15 -50.06 -13.44
CA SER A 25 -27.02 -49.43 -12.12
C SER A 25 -25.89 -50.07 -11.29
N ASP A 26 -25.76 -51.41 -11.32
CA ASP A 26 -24.73 -52.11 -10.57
C ASP A 26 -23.34 -51.79 -11.12
N LEU A 27 -23.17 -51.78 -12.44
CA LEU A 27 -21.93 -51.39 -13.09
C LEU A 27 -21.57 -49.90 -12.77
N SER A 28 -22.56 -49.01 -12.87
CA SER A 28 -22.34 -47.58 -12.56
C SER A 28 -21.95 -47.39 -11.09
N ASN A 29 -22.55 -48.12 -10.16
CA ASN A 29 -22.21 -48.05 -8.74
C ASN A 29 -20.85 -48.68 -8.45
N ALA A 30 -20.47 -49.75 -9.11
CA ALA A 30 -19.15 -50.37 -9.00
C ALA A 30 -18.06 -49.41 -9.49
N LEU A 31 -18.25 -48.81 -10.69
CA LEU A 31 -17.34 -47.78 -11.24
C LEU A 31 -17.23 -46.55 -10.30
N LYS A 32 -18.38 -46.10 -9.78
CA LYS A 32 -18.39 -44.99 -8.82
C LYS A 32 -17.50 -45.30 -7.62
N ARG A 33 -17.68 -46.43 -6.96
CA ARG A 33 -16.84 -46.83 -5.82
C ARG A 33 -15.38 -46.94 -6.20
N THR A 34 -15.03 -47.58 -7.31
CA THR A 34 -13.65 -47.70 -7.77
C THR A 34 -13.00 -46.33 -8.00
N VAL A 35 -13.72 -45.39 -8.61
CA VAL A 35 -13.21 -44.03 -8.87
C VAL A 35 -13.09 -43.24 -7.56
N GLU A 36 -14.07 -43.30 -6.68
CA GLU A 36 -14.05 -42.62 -5.40
C GLU A 36 -12.96 -43.14 -4.47
N ASP A 37 -12.71 -44.43 -4.43
CA ASP A 37 -11.67 -45.09 -3.63
C ASP A 37 -10.25 -44.75 -4.18
N ALA A 38 -10.08 -44.81 -5.51
CA ALA A 38 -8.80 -44.58 -6.17
C ALA A 38 -8.42 -43.07 -6.19
N PHE A 39 -9.40 -42.18 -6.27
CA PHE A 39 -9.22 -40.74 -6.42
C PHE A 39 -10.00 -39.93 -5.36
N SER A 40 -9.92 -40.40 -4.11
CA SER A 40 -10.59 -39.81 -2.96
C SER A 40 -10.08 -38.37 -2.64
N PHE A 41 -8.84 -38.06 -3.03
CA PHE A 41 -8.23 -36.74 -2.88
C PHE A 41 -7.22 -36.51 -3.99
N VAL A 42 -7.53 -35.59 -4.89
CA VAL A 42 -6.70 -35.26 -6.05
C VAL A 42 -6.48 -33.78 -6.17
N ARG A 43 -5.36 -33.40 -6.73
CA ARG A 43 -5.01 -32.03 -7.08
C ARG A 43 -4.88 -31.95 -8.60
N VAL A 44 -5.73 -31.14 -9.23
CA VAL A 44 -5.82 -31.03 -10.69
C VAL A 44 -5.58 -29.58 -11.09
N ARG A 45 -4.68 -29.38 -12.06
CA ARG A 45 -4.43 -28.10 -12.71
C ARG A 45 -5.19 -28.05 -14.02
N GLY A 46 -5.82 -26.90 -14.32
CA GLY A 46 -6.52 -26.66 -15.57
C GLY A 46 -7.06 -25.26 -15.68
N GLU A 47 -7.42 -24.87 -16.90
CA GLU A 47 -8.06 -23.59 -17.21
C GLU A 47 -9.58 -23.74 -17.01
N ILE A 48 -10.19 -22.76 -16.32
CA ILE A 48 -11.66 -22.71 -16.11
C ILE A 48 -12.36 -22.40 -17.43
N SER A 49 -13.41 -23.17 -17.72
CA SER A 49 -14.29 -22.96 -18.87
C SER A 49 -15.74 -23.22 -18.49
N GLY A 50 -16.67 -22.44 -19.04
CA GLY A 50 -18.11 -22.62 -18.86
C GLY A 50 -18.58 -22.39 -17.42
N PHE A 51 -17.98 -21.46 -16.71
CA PHE A 51 -18.35 -21.12 -15.33
C PHE A 51 -19.79 -20.66 -15.22
N LYS A 52 -20.55 -21.29 -14.32
CA LYS A 52 -21.93 -20.92 -13.99
C LYS A 52 -22.20 -21.02 -12.49
N ARG A 53 -22.76 -19.97 -11.95
CA ARG A 53 -23.27 -19.94 -10.57
C ARG A 53 -24.77 -20.21 -10.59
N ALA A 54 -25.19 -21.33 -10.03
CA ALA A 54 -26.61 -21.67 -9.90
C ALA A 54 -27.31 -20.80 -8.84
N SER A 55 -28.61 -20.62 -8.96
CA SER A 55 -29.45 -19.92 -7.95
C SER A 55 -29.37 -20.57 -6.57
N SER A 56 -29.08 -21.87 -6.50
CA SER A 56 -28.82 -22.63 -5.28
C SER A 56 -27.47 -22.29 -4.59
N GLY A 57 -26.63 -21.51 -5.25
CA GLY A 57 -25.29 -21.12 -4.75
C GLY A 57 -24.18 -22.13 -5.05
N HIS A 58 -24.47 -23.19 -5.79
CA HIS A 58 -23.45 -24.12 -6.29
C HIS A 58 -22.73 -23.52 -7.52
N LEU A 59 -21.44 -23.85 -7.67
CA LEU A 59 -20.65 -23.45 -8.82
C LEU A 59 -20.45 -24.67 -9.71
N TYR A 60 -20.68 -24.48 -11.00
CA TYR A 60 -20.43 -25.47 -12.05
C TYR A 60 -19.42 -24.87 -13.02
N LEU A 61 -18.39 -25.63 -13.35
CA LEU A 61 -17.37 -25.25 -14.32
C LEU A 61 -16.74 -26.48 -14.93
N ALA A 62 -15.95 -26.32 -15.95
CA ALA A 62 -15.10 -27.37 -16.50
C ALA A 62 -13.64 -26.91 -16.35
N LEU A 63 -12.77 -27.85 -16.07
CA LEU A 63 -11.32 -27.67 -16.13
C LEU A 63 -10.83 -28.27 -17.41
N LYS A 64 -10.11 -27.52 -18.22
CA LYS A 64 -9.56 -27.98 -19.50
C LYS A 64 -8.03 -27.81 -19.49
N ASP A 65 -7.38 -28.69 -20.22
CA ASP A 65 -6.01 -28.57 -20.70
C ASP A 65 -5.97 -28.73 -22.22
N ASP A 66 -4.80 -28.88 -22.82
CA ASP A 66 -4.63 -29.01 -24.27
C ASP A 66 -5.31 -30.26 -24.86
N SER A 67 -5.63 -31.26 -24.04
CA SER A 67 -6.06 -32.59 -24.49
C SER A 67 -7.34 -33.10 -23.82
N ALA A 68 -7.74 -32.57 -22.68
CA ALA A 68 -8.83 -33.12 -21.89
C ALA A 68 -9.71 -32.03 -21.25
N VAL A 69 -10.96 -32.41 -20.93
CA VAL A 69 -11.92 -31.58 -20.19
C VAL A 69 -12.49 -32.42 -19.05
N LEU A 70 -12.47 -31.84 -17.83
CA LEU A 70 -13.00 -32.45 -16.63
C LEU A 70 -14.11 -31.56 -16.06
N ASP A 71 -15.34 -32.11 -15.99
CA ASP A 71 -16.46 -31.42 -15.33
C ASP A 71 -16.15 -31.23 -13.82
N ALA A 72 -16.50 -30.08 -13.27
CA ALA A 72 -16.21 -29.72 -11.89
C ALA A 72 -17.43 -29.08 -11.21
N VAL A 73 -17.64 -29.43 -9.96
CA VAL A 73 -18.71 -28.87 -9.13
C VAL A 73 -18.14 -28.44 -7.77
N CYS A 74 -18.48 -27.20 -7.36
CA CYS A 74 -18.21 -26.74 -6.01
C CYS A 74 -19.54 -26.51 -5.29
N TRP A 75 -19.75 -27.23 -4.19
CA TRP A 75 -20.96 -27.11 -3.41
C TRP A 75 -21.01 -25.78 -2.65
N ARG A 76 -22.22 -25.24 -2.41
CA ARG A 76 -22.45 -23.95 -1.74
C ARG A 76 -21.61 -23.76 -0.46
N GLY A 77 -21.44 -24.82 0.34
CA GLY A 77 -20.66 -24.76 1.59
C GLY A 77 -19.16 -24.53 1.38
N ALA A 78 -18.60 -25.09 0.29
CA ALA A 78 -17.21 -24.87 -0.11
C ALA A 78 -17.07 -23.58 -0.92
N ALA A 79 -18.03 -23.27 -1.79
CA ALA A 79 -18.03 -22.08 -2.65
C ALA A 79 -17.90 -20.75 -1.87
N GLY A 80 -18.50 -20.67 -0.68
CA GLY A 80 -18.36 -19.50 0.20
C GLY A 80 -16.99 -19.39 0.91
N LYS A 81 -16.17 -20.43 0.84
CA LYS A 81 -14.83 -20.50 1.48
C LYS A 81 -13.69 -20.45 0.46
N LEU A 82 -14.00 -20.46 -0.85
CA LEU A 82 -12.99 -20.33 -1.88
C LEU A 82 -12.31 -18.96 -1.75
N GLY A 83 -10.98 -18.95 -1.66
CA GLY A 83 -10.17 -17.73 -1.63
C GLY A 83 -10.09 -17.00 -2.99
N VAL A 84 -10.63 -17.60 -4.04
CA VAL A 84 -10.58 -17.14 -5.44
C VAL A 84 -11.99 -17.06 -5.98
N GLN A 85 -12.33 -15.99 -6.69
CA GLN A 85 -13.54 -15.91 -7.50
C GLN A 85 -13.25 -16.55 -8.87
N PRO A 86 -13.90 -17.69 -9.21
CA PRO A 86 -13.65 -18.34 -10.48
C PRO A 86 -14.17 -17.50 -11.66
N GLU A 87 -13.36 -17.37 -12.71
CA GLU A 87 -13.73 -16.71 -13.97
C GLU A 87 -13.26 -17.58 -15.15
N ASP A 88 -13.97 -17.51 -16.27
CA ASP A 88 -13.58 -18.23 -17.48
C ASP A 88 -12.21 -17.77 -17.99
N GLY A 89 -11.35 -18.72 -18.37
CA GLY A 89 -9.98 -18.45 -18.83
C GLY A 89 -8.93 -18.41 -17.71
N MET A 90 -9.34 -18.50 -16.45
CA MET A 90 -8.40 -18.52 -15.32
C MET A 90 -7.76 -19.92 -15.17
N GLU A 91 -6.44 -19.96 -15.10
CA GLU A 91 -5.70 -21.20 -14.80
C GLU A 91 -5.65 -21.42 -13.29
N VAL A 92 -6.19 -22.53 -12.82
CA VAL A 92 -6.33 -22.85 -11.39
C VAL A 92 -5.80 -24.25 -11.06
N ILE A 93 -5.48 -24.42 -9.79
CA ILE A 93 -5.24 -25.72 -9.17
C ILE A 93 -6.40 -25.97 -8.22
N VAL A 94 -7.21 -26.98 -8.51
CA VAL A 94 -8.29 -27.41 -7.64
C VAL A 94 -7.89 -28.65 -6.88
N THR A 95 -8.30 -28.71 -5.61
CA THR A 95 -8.17 -29.90 -4.77
C THR A 95 -9.56 -30.40 -4.45
N GLY A 96 -9.76 -31.68 -4.58
CA GLY A 96 -11.06 -32.29 -4.36
C GLY A 96 -11.05 -33.80 -4.60
N ARG A 97 -12.24 -34.39 -4.70
CA ARG A 97 -12.42 -35.81 -4.95
C ARG A 97 -13.13 -36.03 -6.29
N LEU A 98 -12.71 -37.06 -7.00
CA LEU A 98 -13.42 -37.49 -8.18
C LEU A 98 -14.65 -38.33 -7.81
N THR A 99 -15.74 -38.11 -8.53
CA THR A 99 -16.97 -38.91 -8.42
C THR A 99 -17.56 -39.10 -9.77
N THR A 100 -18.43 -40.10 -9.92
CA THR A 100 -19.21 -40.29 -11.14
C THR A 100 -20.66 -39.88 -10.94
N PHE A 101 -21.26 -39.30 -11.98
CA PHE A 101 -22.69 -38.99 -12.00
C PHE A 101 -23.44 -40.14 -12.77
N PRO A 102 -24.09 -41.05 -12.02
CA PRO A 102 -24.66 -42.26 -12.63
C PRO A 102 -25.66 -42.03 -13.76
N GLY A 103 -26.44 -40.92 -13.67
CA GLY A 103 -27.49 -40.60 -14.65
C GLY A 103 -26.96 -40.24 -16.05
N ARG A 104 -25.66 -39.96 -16.22
CA ARG A 104 -25.03 -39.62 -17.51
C ARG A 104 -23.70 -40.32 -17.76
N SER A 105 -23.29 -41.23 -16.88
CA SER A 105 -21.99 -41.93 -16.94
C SER A 105 -20.79 -40.97 -17.12
N LYS A 106 -20.86 -39.78 -16.51
CA LYS A 106 -19.79 -38.78 -16.51
C LYS A 106 -19.04 -38.79 -15.19
N TYR A 107 -17.75 -38.60 -15.25
CA TYR A 107 -16.93 -38.32 -14.06
C TYR A 107 -16.78 -36.82 -13.89
N GLN A 108 -16.70 -36.37 -12.63
CA GLN A 108 -16.55 -34.98 -12.27
C GLN A 108 -15.72 -34.86 -11.00
N ILE A 109 -15.05 -33.72 -10.82
CA ILE A 109 -14.38 -33.40 -9.57
C ILE A 109 -15.31 -32.57 -8.69
N VAL A 110 -15.42 -32.98 -7.42
CA VAL A 110 -16.05 -32.16 -6.36
C VAL A 110 -14.96 -31.35 -5.72
N ILE A 111 -15.01 -30.03 -5.91
CA ILE A 111 -13.99 -29.08 -5.47
C ILE A 111 -14.17 -28.78 -3.98
N ASP A 112 -13.12 -28.99 -3.18
CA ASP A 112 -13.04 -28.62 -1.79
C ASP A 112 -12.26 -27.30 -1.62
N SER A 113 -11.18 -27.07 -2.42
CA SER A 113 -10.43 -25.81 -2.46
C SER A 113 -9.94 -25.51 -3.88
N MET A 114 -9.67 -24.22 -4.14
CA MET A 114 -9.18 -23.69 -5.41
C MET A 114 -8.12 -22.62 -5.15
N GLU A 115 -7.03 -22.69 -5.90
CA GLU A 115 -5.91 -21.76 -5.87
C GLU A 115 -5.60 -21.31 -7.30
N VAL A 116 -5.13 -20.08 -7.49
CA VAL A 116 -4.62 -19.65 -8.81
C VAL A 116 -3.33 -20.41 -9.12
N ALA A 117 -3.19 -20.94 -10.33
CA ALA A 117 -2.02 -21.71 -10.72
C ALA A 117 -0.79 -20.77 -10.76
N GLY A 118 0.29 -21.15 -10.07
CA GLY A 118 1.51 -20.33 -10.00
C GLY A 118 1.61 -19.44 -8.78
N GLU A 119 0.51 -19.06 -8.12
CA GLU A 119 0.52 -18.15 -6.97
C GLU A 119 1.39 -18.67 -5.80
N GLY A 120 1.34 -19.94 -5.50
CA GLY A 120 2.20 -20.53 -4.45
C GLY A 120 3.70 -20.47 -4.76
N ALA A 121 4.09 -20.57 -6.03
CA ALA A 121 5.48 -20.42 -6.45
C ALA A 121 5.93 -18.95 -6.37
N LEU A 122 5.05 -18.03 -6.77
CA LEU A 122 5.30 -16.59 -6.68
C LEU A 122 5.41 -16.13 -5.23
N LEU A 123 4.52 -16.60 -4.35
CA LEU A 123 4.58 -16.27 -2.91
C LEU A 123 5.88 -16.77 -2.27
N LYS A 124 6.32 -17.98 -2.61
CA LYS A 124 7.60 -18.50 -2.12
C LYS A 124 8.78 -17.65 -2.60
N LEU A 125 8.79 -17.30 -3.89
CA LEU A 125 9.83 -16.44 -4.47
C LEU A 125 9.84 -15.05 -3.82
N LEU A 126 8.66 -14.48 -3.55
CA LEU A 126 8.52 -13.21 -2.84
C LEU A 126 9.11 -13.28 -1.42
N GLU A 127 8.80 -14.35 -0.69
CA GLU A 127 9.31 -14.54 0.67
C GLU A 127 10.84 -14.74 0.70
N ASP A 128 11.40 -15.48 -0.26
CA ASP A 128 12.84 -15.67 -0.40
C ASP A 128 13.54 -14.34 -0.73
N ARG A 129 12.99 -13.54 -1.65
CA ARG A 129 13.50 -12.19 -1.96
C ARG A 129 13.41 -11.26 -0.75
N LYS A 130 12.29 -11.28 -0.04
CA LYS A 130 12.09 -10.49 1.18
C LYS A 130 13.15 -10.80 2.24
N LYS A 131 13.40 -12.08 2.50
CA LYS A 131 14.46 -12.51 3.45
C LYS A 131 15.83 -12.04 3.01
N LYS A 132 16.16 -12.17 1.72
CA LYS A 132 17.43 -11.71 1.15
C LYS A 132 17.63 -10.21 1.37
N LEU A 133 16.67 -9.39 0.95
CA LEU A 133 16.75 -7.92 1.06
C LEU A 133 16.73 -7.44 2.51
N ALA A 134 16.00 -8.13 3.40
CA ALA A 134 16.02 -7.87 4.83
C ALA A 134 17.40 -8.18 5.45
N ALA A 135 18.03 -9.28 5.06
CA ALA A 135 19.39 -9.63 5.51
C ALA A 135 20.45 -8.62 5.05
N GLU A 136 20.24 -7.95 3.92
CA GLU A 136 21.07 -6.84 3.43
C GLU A 136 20.75 -5.50 4.13
N GLY A 137 19.77 -5.45 5.05
CA GLY A 137 19.39 -4.25 5.79
C GLY A 137 18.64 -3.20 4.97
N LEU A 138 18.04 -3.56 3.80
CA LEU A 138 17.36 -2.58 2.95
C LEU A 138 16.04 -2.07 3.55
N PHE A 139 15.49 -2.75 4.55
CA PHE A 139 14.22 -2.40 5.21
C PHE A 139 14.39 -1.66 6.52
N GLU A 140 15.63 -1.39 6.93
CA GLU A 140 15.94 -0.74 8.21
C GLU A 140 15.33 0.66 8.28
N ALA A 141 14.77 0.97 9.46
CA ALA A 141 14.10 2.25 9.70
C ALA A 141 15.07 3.45 9.59
N ASP A 142 16.33 3.24 9.96
CA ASP A 142 17.36 4.28 9.93
C ASP A 142 17.72 4.74 8.51
N ARG A 143 17.40 3.95 7.50
CA ARG A 143 17.58 4.32 6.08
C ARG A 143 16.46 5.21 5.57
N LYS A 144 15.29 5.20 6.22
CA LYS A 144 14.11 5.91 5.74
C LYS A 144 14.22 7.40 5.98
N ARG A 145 14.07 8.15 4.88
CA ARG A 145 14.14 9.60 4.88
C ARG A 145 12.81 10.22 5.24
N PRO A 146 12.79 11.33 5.99
CA PRO A 146 11.56 12.07 6.24
C PRO A 146 11.03 12.67 4.93
N ILE A 147 9.71 12.59 4.74
CA ILE A 147 9.05 13.26 3.63
C ILE A 147 9.08 14.79 3.89
N PRO A 148 9.48 15.61 2.91
CA PRO A 148 9.48 17.05 3.06
C PRO A 148 8.08 17.58 3.35
N PHE A 149 7.98 18.51 4.31
CA PHE A 149 6.68 19.05 4.73
C PHE A 149 5.90 19.69 3.58
N LEU A 150 6.59 20.45 2.76
CA LEU A 150 6.01 21.19 1.64
C LEU A 150 6.94 21.12 0.43
N PRO A 151 6.89 20.03 -0.35
CA PRO A 151 7.72 19.87 -1.54
C PRO A 151 7.34 20.90 -2.61
N ASP A 152 8.30 21.44 -3.32
CA ASP A 152 8.05 22.32 -4.46
C ASP A 152 7.74 21.53 -5.71
N VAL A 153 8.43 20.41 -5.89
CA VAL A 153 8.29 19.53 -7.04
C VAL A 153 8.06 18.10 -6.60
N ILE A 154 7.01 17.47 -7.12
CA ILE A 154 6.64 16.08 -6.86
C ILE A 154 6.88 15.27 -8.13
N GLY A 155 7.74 14.27 -8.06
CA GLY A 155 7.93 13.28 -9.14
C GLY A 155 6.92 12.14 -9.00
N ILE A 156 6.27 11.77 -10.09
CA ILE A 156 5.34 10.65 -10.11
C ILE A 156 5.79 9.62 -11.13
N VAL A 157 5.93 8.37 -10.69
CA VAL A 157 6.22 7.20 -11.52
C VAL A 157 4.97 6.36 -11.62
N THR A 158 4.27 6.43 -12.74
CA THR A 158 3.03 5.68 -12.99
C THR A 158 2.68 5.67 -14.48
N SER A 159 1.60 4.96 -14.83
CA SER A 159 1.06 5.00 -16.20
C SER A 159 0.43 6.35 -16.52
N PRO A 160 0.67 6.92 -17.71
CA PRO A 160 0.15 8.24 -18.09
C PRO A 160 -1.37 8.27 -18.35
N THR A 161 -1.98 7.12 -18.64
CA THR A 161 -3.40 7.01 -19.03
C THR A 161 -4.30 6.46 -17.93
N GLY A 162 -3.72 5.99 -16.82
CA GLY A 162 -4.44 5.35 -15.72
C GLY A 162 -5.36 6.28 -14.91
N ALA A 163 -6.28 5.71 -14.15
CA ALA A 163 -7.06 6.44 -13.14
C ALA A 163 -6.15 7.01 -12.05
N VAL A 164 -5.10 6.27 -11.70
CA VAL A 164 -4.14 6.59 -10.62
C VAL A 164 -3.56 8.00 -10.74
N ILE A 165 -3.05 8.38 -11.91
CA ILE A 165 -2.49 9.73 -12.10
C ILE A 165 -3.55 10.82 -11.96
N ARG A 166 -4.78 10.57 -12.44
CA ARG A 166 -5.89 11.52 -12.30
C ARG A 166 -6.29 11.71 -10.84
N ASP A 167 -6.34 10.64 -10.07
CA ASP A 167 -6.69 10.65 -8.65
C ASP A 167 -5.63 11.39 -7.82
N ILE A 168 -4.35 11.14 -8.07
CA ILE A 168 -3.25 11.87 -7.44
C ILE A 168 -3.32 13.36 -7.79
N MET A 169 -3.47 13.70 -9.07
CA MET A 169 -3.53 15.09 -9.52
C MET A 169 -4.75 15.83 -8.97
N HIS A 170 -5.91 15.16 -8.89
CA HIS A 170 -7.11 15.73 -8.30
C HIS A 170 -6.86 16.04 -6.81
N ARG A 171 -6.33 15.10 -6.06
CA ARG A 171 -6.07 15.27 -4.64
C ARG A 171 -5.00 16.33 -4.34
N LEU A 172 -3.94 16.39 -5.12
CA LEU A 172 -2.92 17.43 -4.99
C LEU A 172 -3.48 18.83 -5.26
N ARG A 173 -4.34 18.98 -6.29
CA ARG A 173 -5.00 20.27 -6.60
C ARG A 173 -5.93 20.73 -5.48
N GLU A 174 -6.65 19.82 -4.87
CA GLU A 174 -7.57 20.11 -3.77
C GLU A 174 -6.83 20.52 -2.50
N ARG A 175 -5.76 19.79 -2.13
CA ARG A 175 -5.05 20.03 -0.86
C ARG A 175 -4.02 21.15 -0.93
N PHE A 176 -3.07 21.00 -1.85
CA PHE A 176 -2.02 21.99 -2.07
C PHE A 176 -1.43 21.83 -3.48
N PRO A 177 -1.81 22.68 -4.45
CA PRO A 177 -1.26 22.61 -5.80
C PRO A 177 0.26 22.76 -5.80
N ARG A 178 0.95 21.79 -6.41
CA ARG A 178 2.41 21.77 -6.57
C ARG A 178 2.78 21.40 -7.99
N ARG A 179 4.02 21.68 -8.37
CA ARG A 179 4.56 21.25 -9.65
C ARG A 179 4.73 19.72 -9.64
N VAL A 180 4.18 19.07 -10.66
CA VAL A 180 4.26 17.63 -10.81
C VAL A 180 5.05 17.28 -12.07
N LEU A 181 6.02 16.40 -11.94
CA LEU A 181 6.74 15.78 -13.03
C LEU A 181 6.30 14.33 -13.15
N LEU A 182 5.70 13.97 -14.26
CA LEU A 182 5.32 12.60 -14.55
C LEU A 182 6.43 11.90 -15.35
N TRP A 183 6.91 10.77 -14.82
CA TRP A 183 7.70 9.82 -15.60
C TRP A 183 6.80 8.67 -16.03
N PRO A 184 6.39 8.62 -17.30
CA PRO A 184 5.46 7.61 -17.78
C PRO A 184 6.14 6.26 -17.87
N VAL A 185 5.54 5.24 -17.22
CA VAL A 185 6.02 3.86 -17.22
C VAL A 185 4.88 2.87 -17.40
N MET A 186 5.20 1.67 -17.85
CA MET A 186 4.30 0.54 -17.69
C MET A 186 4.30 0.12 -16.22
N VAL A 187 3.11 -0.14 -15.67
CA VAL A 187 2.94 -0.50 -14.25
C VAL A 187 2.58 -1.97 -14.07
N GLN A 188 2.52 -2.74 -15.15
CA GLN A 188 2.26 -4.19 -15.18
C GLN A 188 2.82 -4.80 -16.45
N GLY A 189 3.00 -6.12 -16.42
CA GLY A 189 3.51 -6.89 -17.55
C GLY A 189 5.04 -6.90 -17.65
N LYS A 190 5.52 -7.56 -18.71
CA LYS A 190 6.96 -7.79 -18.92
C LYS A 190 7.68 -6.47 -19.22
N GLY A 191 8.77 -6.19 -18.51
CA GLY A 191 9.55 -4.95 -18.65
C GLY A 191 9.07 -3.76 -17.82
N ALA A 192 8.00 -3.92 -17.02
CA ALA A 192 7.50 -2.85 -16.14
C ALA A 192 8.49 -2.56 -15.00
N ALA A 193 9.08 -3.58 -14.40
CA ALA A 193 10.04 -3.42 -13.31
C ALA A 193 11.27 -2.59 -13.72
N GLU A 194 11.82 -2.88 -14.89
CA GLU A 194 12.97 -2.16 -15.46
C GLU A 194 12.62 -0.69 -15.71
N GLN A 195 11.43 -0.41 -16.24
CA GLN A 195 10.98 0.96 -16.49
C GLN A 195 10.78 1.73 -15.19
N VAL A 196 10.18 1.12 -14.16
CA VAL A 196 10.01 1.75 -12.84
C VAL A 196 11.36 2.03 -12.21
N ALA A 197 12.27 1.06 -12.20
CA ALA A 197 13.60 1.24 -11.65
C ALA A 197 14.40 2.33 -12.41
N HIS A 198 14.30 2.35 -13.74
CA HIS A 198 14.91 3.39 -14.57
C HIS A 198 14.35 4.78 -14.26
N ALA A 199 13.03 4.89 -14.11
CA ALA A 199 12.39 6.16 -13.77
C ALA A 199 12.82 6.71 -12.42
N VAL A 200 12.91 5.85 -11.39
CA VAL A 200 13.39 6.25 -10.06
C VAL A 200 14.85 6.73 -10.14
N ARG A 201 15.71 5.99 -10.81
CA ARG A 201 17.13 6.42 -11.02
C ARG A 201 17.21 7.70 -11.83
N GLY A 202 16.47 7.81 -12.93
CA GLY A 202 16.48 8.99 -13.78
C GLY A 202 16.03 10.26 -13.04
N PHE A 203 15.05 10.21 -12.15
CA PHE A 203 14.73 11.34 -11.29
C PHE A 203 15.89 11.71 -10.33
N ASN A 204 16.64 10.72 -9.86
CA ASN A 204 17.81 10.96 -9.01
C ASN A 204 19.01 11.57 -9.74
N GLU A 205 19.11 11.34 -11.06
CA GLU A 205 20.15 11.91 -11.91
C GLU A 205 19.88 13.36 -12.30
N LEU A 206 18.64 13.88 -12.10
CA LEU A 206 18.33 15.26 -12.39
C LEU A 206 19.14 16.20 -11.48
N LEU A 207 19.66 17.26 -12.08
CA LEU A 207 20.39 18.30 -11.35
C LEU A 207 19.42 19.20 -10.58
N PRO A 208 19.76 19.65 -9.36
CA PRO A 208 18.91 20.53 -8.56
C PRO A 208 18.53 21.84 -9.28
N TYR A 209 19.38 22.32 -10.17
CA TYR A 209 19.23 23.59 -10.91
C TYR A 209 19.23 23.38 -12.42
N GLY A 210 18.81 22.22 -12.91
CA GLY A 210 18.69 21.92 -14.33
C GLY A 210 17.42 22.51 -14.95
N ASP A 211 17.29 22.41 -16.28
CA ASP A 211 16.08 22.83 -17.02
C ASP A 211 14.82 22.10 -16.53
N ILE A 212 14.98 20.85 -16.13
CA ILE A 212 13.97 20.06 -15.43
C ILE A 212 14.36 20.01 -13.95
N PRO A 213 13.56 20.61 -13.04
CA PRO A 213 13.89 20.63 -11.63
C PRO A 213 13.82 19.22 -11.05
N ARG A 214 14.78 18.91 -10.18
CA ARG A 214 14.78 17.66 -9.45
C ARG A 214 13.61 17.62 -8.45
N PRO A 215 12.84 16.51 -8.38
CA PRO A 215 11.78 16.36 -7.38
C PRO A 215 12.31 16.34 -5.93
N ASP A 216 11.51 16.90 -5.01
CA ASP A 216 11.76 16.83 -3.58
C ASP A 216 11.22 15.53 -2.96
N VAL A 217 10.25 14.90 -3.60
CA VAL A 217 9.64 13.63 -3.22
C VAL A 217 9.18 12.88 -4.46
N LEU A 218 9.30 11.55 -4.44
CA LEU A 218 8.79 10.67 -5.49
C LEU A 218 7.56 9.93 -4.98
N ILE A 219 6.57 9.76 -5.86
CA ILE A 219 5.43 8.87 -5.65
C ILE A 219 5.50 7.78 -6.70
N VAL A 220 5.69 6.54 -6.29
CA VAL A 220 5.58 5.37 -7.18
C VAL A 220 4.21 4.76 -6.95
N ALA A 221 3.36 4.82 -7.97
CA ALA A 221 1.96 4.51 -7.79
C ALA A 221 1.41 3.55 -8.85
N ARG A 222 0.59 2.61 -8.36
CA ARG A 222 -0.22 1.71 -9.17
C ARG A 222 -1.50 1.37 -8.40
N GLY A 223 -2.61 1.26 -9.11
CA GLY A 223 -3.88 0.80 -8.54
C GLY A 223 -3.82 -0.65 -8.07
N GLY A 224 -4.88 -1.15 -7.48
CA GLY A 224 -4.99 -2.54 -7.09
C GLY A 224 -4.92 -3.51 -8.27
N GLY A 225 -4.82 -4.80 -7.99
CA GLY A 225 -4.76 -5.89 -8.95
C GLY A 225 -4.35 -7.20 -8.29
N SER A 226 -4.25 -8.25 -9.07
CA SER A 226 -3.75 -9.55 -8.60
C SER A 226 -2.28 -9.49 -8.20
N LEU A 227 -1.80 -10.51 -7.48
CA LEU A 227 -0.38 -10.65 -7.14
C LEU A 227 0.52 -10.59 -8.39
N GLU A 228 0.08 -11.18 -9.48
CA GLU A 228 0.78 -11.17 -10.77
C GLU A 228 0.86 -9.77 -11.37
N ASP A 229 -0.21 -9.01 -11.28
CA ASP A 229 -0.25 -7.62 -11.72
C ASP A 229 0.67 -6.70 -10.93
N LEU A 230 0.84 -6.97 -9.63
CA LEU A 230 1.72 -6.22 -8.73
C LEU A 230 3.17 -6.73 -8.76
N TRP A 231 3.43 -7.82 -9.53
CA TRP A 231 4.71 -8.51 -9.49
C TRP A 231 5.91 -7.64 -9.85
N ALA A 232 5.74 -6.68 -10.77
CA ALA A 232 6.79 -5.73 -11.14
C ALA A 232 7.37 -4.98 -9.92
N PHE A 233 6.56 -4.71 -8.90
CA PHE A 233 6.98 -4.02 -7.66
C PHE A 233 7.56 -4.97 -6.60
N ASN A 234 7.53 -6.28 -6.88
CA ASN A 234 8.19 -7.34 -6.12
C ASN A 234 9.53 -7.77 -6.76
N GLU A 235 9.96 -7.07 -7.81
CA GLU A 235 11.25 -7.31 -8.43
C GLU A 235 12.39 -6.62 -7.66
N GLU A 236 13.50 -7.34 -7.49
CA GLU A 236 14.67 -6.86 -6.74
C GLU A 236 15.25 -5.56 -7.33
N ILE A 237 15.17 -5.40 -8.65
CA ILE A 237 15.67 -4.22 -9.35
C ILE A 237 14.96 -2.94 -8.91
N VAL A 238 13.65 -3.02 -8.66
CA VAL A 238 12.82 -1.89 -8.18
C VAL A 238 13.14 -1.58 -6.73
N ALA A 239 13.17 -2.61 -5.89
CA ALA A 239 13.52 -2.45 -4.47
C ALA A 239 14.90 -1.78 -4.31
N ARG A 240 15.91 -2.21 -5.07
CA ARG A 240 17.25 -1.61 -5.04
C ARG A 240 17.25 -0.17 -5.55
N ALA A 241 16.57 0.13 -6.65
CA ALA A 241 16.47 1.49 -7.17
C ALA A 241 15.85 2.46 -6.15
N VAL A 242 14.84 2.02 -5.41
CA VAL A 242 14.22 2.81 -4.34
C VAL A 242 15.13 2.94 -3.12
N ALA A 243 15.83 1.88 -2.71
CA ALA A 243 16.79 1.93 -1.62
C ALA A 243 17.98 2.87 -1.88
N GLU A 244 18.41 2.95 -3.13
CA GLU A 244 19.50 3.82 -3.60
C GLU A 244 19.04 5.27 -3.80
N SER A 245 17.74 5.52 -3.87
CA SER A 245 17.19 6.86 -4.10
C SER A 245 17.62 7.83 -3.01
N THR A 246 18.14 8.99 -3.40
CA THR A 246 18.45 10.11 -2.50
C THR A 246 17.25 11.03 -2.32
N ILE A 247 16.22 10.89 -3.16
CA ILE A 247 14.94 11.59 -3.06
C ILE A 247 14.00 10.67 -2.25
N PRO A 248 13.32 11.17 -1.23
CA PRO A 248 12.33 10.39 -0.47
C PRO A 248 11.25 9.79 -1.37
N VAL A 249 10.92 8.53 -1.15
CA VAL A 249 9.97 7.78 -1.99
C VAL A 249 8.74 7.39 -1.19
N ILE A 250 7.57 7.73 -1.70
CA ILE A 250 6.27 7.25 -1.22
C ILE A 250 5.82 6.12 -2.15
N SER A 251 5.69 4.91 -1.62
CA SER A 251 5.03 3.81 -2.34
C SER A 251 3.52 3.89 -2.17
N ALA A 252 2.80 3.77 -3.29
CA ALA A 252 1.35 3.70 -3.36
C ALA A 252 0.93 2.60 -4.33
N VAL A 253 1.32 1.36 -3.99
CA VAL A 253 1.12 0.17 -4.82
C VAL A 253 0.16 -0.77 -4.11
N GLY A 254 -0.88 -1.21 -4.83
CA GLY A 254 -1.91 -2.11 -4.29
C GLY A 254 -2.89 -1.42 -3.33
N HIS A 255 -3.54 -2.24 -2.49
CA HIS A 255 -4.46 -1.82 -1.44
C HIS A 255 -3.88 -2.15 -0.05
N GLU A 256 -4.67 -1.96 1.01
CA GLU A 256 -4.23 -2.18 2.40
C GLU A 256 -3.68 -3.59 2.65
N THR A 257 -4.27 -4.60 2.01
CA THR A 257 -3.90 -6.02 2.16
C THR A 257 -2.67 -6.41 1.34
N ASP A 258 -2.39 -5.71 0.25
CA ASP A 258 -1.41 -6.10 -0.76
C ASP A 258 -0.09 -5.38 -0.46
N THR A 259 0.83 -6.06 0.20
CA THR A 259 2.15 -5.50 0.50
C THR A 259 3.20 -6.04 -0.45
N THR A 260 3.87 -5.14 -1.13
CA THR A 260 4.93 -5.43 -2.09
C THR A 260 6.32 -5.11 -1.54
N LEU A 261 7.38 -5.60 -2.18
CA LEU A 261 8.77 -5.32 -1.73
C LEU A 261 9.12 -3.84 -1.75
N ILE A 262 8.58 -3.06 -2.70
CA ILE A 262 8.78 -1.62 -2.72
C ILE A 262 8.23 -0.94 -1.47
N ASP A 263 7.16 -1.46 -0.87
CA ASP A 263 6.55 -0.89 0.35
C ASP A 263 7.45 -1.02 1.58
N TYR A 264 8.25 -2.08 1.65
CA TYR A 264 9.22 -2.27 2.74
C TYR A 264 10.41 -1.34 2.60
N VAL A 265 10.85 -1.09 1.37
CA VAL A 265 12.06 -0.29 1.06
C VAL A 265 11.76 1.21 1.03
N SER A 266 10.57 1.61 0.59
CA SER A 266 10.18 3.03 0.49
C SER A 266 10.21 3.73 1.84
N ASP A 267 10.44 5.04 1.82
CA ASP A 267 10.48 5.88 3.02
C ASP A 267 9.11 5.97 3.69
N LEU A 268 8.05 5.95 2.87
CA LEU A 268 6.67 5.98 3.33
C LEU A 268 5.78 5.10 2.47
N ARG A 269 4.96 4.26 3.10
CA ARG A 269 3.88 3.54 2.43
C ARG A 269 2.56 4.30 2.52
N ALA A 270 1.86 4.40 1.41
CA ALA A 270 0.47 4.83 1.35
C ALA A 270 -0.41 3.69 0.79
N PRO A 271 -1.54 3.37 1.40
CA PRO A 271 -2.38 2.25 0.96
C PRO A 271 -3.11 2.53 -0.35
N THR A 272 -3.14 3.80 -0.78
CA THR A 272 -3.80 4.23 -2.02
C THR A 272 -3.03 5.36 -2.69
N PRO A 273 -3.17 5.54 -4.01
CA PRO A 273 -2.59 6.68 -4.72
C PRO A 273 -3.05 8.04 -4.18
N THR A 274 -4.32 8.17 -3.80
CA THR A 274 -4.87 9.37 -3.15
C THR A 274 -4.24 9.61 -1.78
N GLY A 275 -4.05 8.55 -1.00
CA GLY A 275 -3.35 8.62 0.29
C GLY A 275 -1.89 9.04 0.16
N ALA A 276 -1.21 8.67 -0.95
CA ALA A 276 0.15 9.15 -1.22
C ALA A 276 0.16 10.67 -1.46
N ALA A 277 -0.77 11.19 -2.26
CA ALA A 277 -0.90 12.62 -2.46
C ALA A 277 -1.20 13.37 -1.15
N GLU A 278 -2.03 12.80 -0.28
CA GLU A 278 -2.33 13.37 1.05
C GLU A 278 -1.12 13.40 1.98
N LYS A 279 -0.26 12.41 1.88
CA LYS A 279 0.97 12.35 2.67
C LYS A 279 2.10 13.22 2.09
N ALA A 280 2.04 13.50 0.79
CA ALA A 280 3.03 14.33 0.12
C ALA A 280 2.85 15.82 0.41
N VAL A 281 1.62 16.31 0.68
CA VAL A 281 1.35 17.73 0.91
C VAL A 281 0.38 17.96 2.06
N PRO A 282 0.54 19.06 2.85
CA PRO A 282 -0.41 19.47 3.88
C PRO A 282 -1.68 20.07 3.25
N VAL A 283 -2.67 20.42 4.09
CA VAL A 283 -3.86 21.15 3.66
C VAL A 283 -3.56 22.65 3.63
N ARG A 284 -3.64 23.26 2.45
CA ARG A 284 -3.33 24.68 2.26
C ARG A 284 -4.21 25.62 3.09
N LEU A 285 -5.50 25.29 3.20
CA LEU A 285 -6.45 26.13 3.94
C LEU A 285 -6.12 26.17 5.43
N ASP A 286 -5.70 25.06 6.00
CA ASP A 286 -5.33 24.96 7.42
C ASP A 286 -4.10 25.82 7.73
N LEU A 287 -3.10 25.78 6.83
CA LEU A 287 -1.90 26.61 6.97
C LEU A 287 -2.20 28.09 6.83
N LEU A 288 -3.09 28.47 5.90
CA LEU A 288 -3.51 29.88 5.73
C LEU A 288 -4.27 30.37 6.97
N ALA A 289 -5.17 29.55 7.54
CA ALA A 289 -5.89 29.88 8.76
C ALA A 289 -4.90 30.10 9.92
N GLN A 290 -3.91 29.23 10.06
CA GLN A 290 -2.87 29.32 11.09
C GLN A 290 -2.02 30.58 10.95
N VAL A 291 -1.56 30.90 9.75
CA VAL A 291 -0.78 32.13 9.51
C VAL A 291 -1.59 33.39 9.80
N ASN A 292 -2.90 33.38 9.45
CA ASN A 292 -3.79 34.49 9.76
C ASN A 292 -4.01 34.67 11.27
N ASP A 293 -4.22 33.59 12.02
CA ASP A 293 -4.37 33.63 13.47
C ASP A 293 -3.10 34.17 14.15
N ASP A 294 -1.94 33.64 13.77
CA ASP A 294 -0.65 34.12 14.29
C ASP A 294 -0.41 35.58 13.94
N GLY A 295 -0.79 36.03 12.73
CA GLY A 295 -0.73 37.42 12.33
C GLY A 295 -1.64 38.33 13.16
N GLN A 296 -2.87 37.90 13.46
CA GLN A 296 -3.81 38.64 14.32
C GLN A 296 -3.29 38.75 15.77
N ARG A 297 -2.78 37.64 16.32
CA ARG A 297 -2.20 37.59 17.66
C ARG A 297 -1.01 38.53 17.80
N LEU A 298 -0.13 38.54 16.78
CA LEU A 298 1.01 39.44 16.73
C LEU A 298 0.57 40.92 16.71
N ALA A 299 -0.40 41.26 15.82
CA ALA A 299 -0.92 42.62 15.71
C ALA A 299 -1.59 43.11 17.00
N GLN A 300 -2.34 42.22 17.68
CA GLN A 300 -2.93 42.55 18.99
C GLN A 300 -1.89 42.74 20.08
N ALA A 301 -0.84 41.93 20.11
CA ALA A 301 0.25 42.09 21.08
C ALA A 301 0.98 43.43 20.91
N VAL A 302 1.26 43.81 19.66
CA VAL A 302 1.89 45.11 19.34
C VAL A 302 0.99 46.30 19.75
N ARG A 303 -0.31 46.24 19.43
CA ARG A 303 -1.27 47.29 19.83
C ARG A 303 -1.38 47.44 21.35
N ARG A 304 -1.46 46.32 22.08
CA ARG A 304 -1.52 46.33 23.55
C ARG A 304 -0.28 46.99 24.12
N LEU A 305 0.89 46.57 23.63
CA LEU A 305 2.16 47.17 24.07
C LEU A 305 2.22 48.68 23.82
N GLY A 306 1.76 49.12 22.62
CA GLY A 306 1.68 50.57 22.29
C GLY A 306 0.76 51.35 23.20
N ALA A 307 -0.44 50.80 23.53
CA ALA A 307 -1.40 51.40 24.44
C ALA A 307 -0.88 51.49 25.86
N GLU A 308 -0.25 50.46 26.40
CA GLU A 308 0.36 50.44 27.73
C GLU A 308 1.45 51.49 27.86
N LYS A 309 2.29 51.62 26.83
CA LYS A 309 3.34 52.66 26.84
C LYS A 309 2.80 54.09 26.74
N ARG A 310 1.70 54.27 25.98
CA ARG A 310 1.03 55.57 25.86
C ARG A 310 0.38 56.00 27.19
N ILE A 311 -0.29 55.07 27.87
CA ILE A 311 -0.86 55.32 29.21
C ILE A 311 0.24 55.68 30.24
N ALA A 312 1.36 54.96 30.19
CA ALA A 312 2.50 55.24 31.05
C ALA A 312 3.10 56.66 30.79
N LEU A 313 3.21 57.03 29.51
CA LEU A 313 3.68 58.36 29.10
C LEU A 313 2.73 59.45 29.56
N ASP A 314 1.41 59.31 29.36
CA ASP A 314 0.39 60.25 29.79
C ASP A 314 0.31 60.37 31.31
N SER A 315 0.54 59.29 32.05
CA SER A 315 0.59 59.28 33.50
C SER A 315 1.83 60.02 34.02
N ALA A 316 2.98 59.81 33.40
CA ALA A 316 4.19 60.54 33.74
C ALA A 316 4.10 62.07 33.45
N GLY A 317 3.43 62.41 32.31
CA GLY A 317 3.19 63.82 31.95
C GLY A 317 2.26 64.57 32.93
N ARG A 318 1.30 63.87 33.54
CA ARG A 318 0.37 64.45 34.52
C ARG A 318 1.01 64.71 35.94
N GLY A 319 2.09 63.99 36.22
CA GLY A 319 2.79 64.13 37.51
C GLY A 319 3.77 65.26 37.57
N LEU A 320 3.84 66.17 36.60
CA LEU A 320 4.74 67.28 36.52
C LEU A 320 4.37 68.36 37.56
N GLY A 321 5.14 68.48 38.72
CA GLY A 321 5.06 69.55 39.64
C GLY A 321 5.95 70.75 39.23
N ASP A 322 6.48 71.53 40.19
CA ASP A 322 7.29 72.75 39.93
C ASP A 322 8.26 72.58 38.73
N PRO A 323 8.14 73.48 37.71
CA PRO A 323 8.76 73.26 36.42
C PRO A 323 10.27 73.14 36.40
N LYS A 324 10.99 73.80 37.24
CA LYS A 324 12.46 73.75 37.21
C LYS A 324 13.03 72.50 37.87
N ARG A 325 12.59 72.18 39.06
CA ARG A 325 13.01 70.92 39.75
C ARG A 325 12.49 69.68 39.04
N MET A 326 11.30 69.83 38.54
CA MET A 326 10.71 68.71 37.74
C MET A 326 11.41 68.46 36.40
N LEU A 327 11.91 69.56 35.77
CA LEU A 327 12.67 69.38 34.53
C LEU A 327 14.02 68.70 34.77
N GLU A 328 14.74 69.07 35.88
CA GLU A 328 16.01 68.45 36.23
C GLU A 328 15.83 66.99 36.65
N ASP A 329 14.84 66.69 37.55
CA ASP A 329 14.53 65.32 37.95
C ASP A 329 13.97 64.48 36.77
N ARG A 330 13.23 65.19 35.90
CA ARG A 330 12.63 64.48 34.69
C ARG A 330 13.63 64.34 33.55
N ALA A 331 14.57 65.31 33.41
CA ALA A 331 15.66 65.07 32.44
C ALA A 331 16.49 63.87 32.86
N GLN A 332 16.82 63.77 34.17
CA GLN A 332 17.54 62.63 34.70
C GLN A 332 16.68 61.29 34.60
N MET A 333 15.37 61.44 34.85
CA MET A 333 14.44 60.28 34.57
C MET A 333 14.36 59.93 33.07
N LEU A 334 14.29 60.94 32.21
CA LEU A 334 14.23 60.72 30.75
C LEU A 334 15.47 60.03 30.22
N ASP A 335 16.68 60.49 30.74
CA ASP A 335 17.93 59.82 30.40
C ASP A 335 17.93 58.36 30.89
N ASN A 336 17.44 58.11 32.12
CA ASN A 336 17.25 56.71 32.58
C ASN A 336 16.26 55.91 31.79
N TRP A 337 15.18 56.55 31.31
CA TRP A 337 14.18 55.88 30.48
C TRP A 337 14.67 55.67 29.04
N SER A 338 15.40 56.63 28.51
CA SER A 338 16.05 56.57 27.21
C SER A 338 17.07 55.43 27.12
N ASP A 339 17.76 55.13 28.25
CA ASP A 339 18.65 53.99 28.37
C ASP A 339 17.93 52.64 28.58
N ARG A 340 16.81 52.69 29.31
CA ARG A 340 16.05 51.46 29.65
C ARG A 340 15.08 51.05 28.56
N LEU A 341 14.48 52.00 27.82
CA LEU A 341 13.49 51.72 26.79
C LEU A 341 14.07 50.91 25.64
N PRO A 342 15.24 51.22 25.07
CA PRO A 342 15.86 50.38 24.05
C PRO A 342 16.19 48.98 24.56
N ARG A 343 16.67 48.87 25.82
CA ARG A 343 16.96 47.57 26.44
C ARG A 343 15.69 46.78 26.69
N ALA A 344 14.63 47.46 27.19
CA ALA A 344 13.32 46.80 27.40
C ALA A 344 12.65 46.42 26.07
N ALA A 345 12.74 47.30 25.07
CA ALA A 345 12.21 47.00 23.74
C ALA A 345 12.97 45.83 23.08
N GLN A 346 14.31 45.81 23.24
CA GLN A 346 15.11 44.67 22.79
C GLN A 346 14.79 43.39 23.57
N ALA A 347 14.63 43.48 24.91
CA ALA A 347 14.23 42.32 25.72
C ALA A 347 12.84 41.84 25.40
N MET A 348 11.86 42.76 25.16
CA MET A 348 10.52 42.40 24.74
C MET A 348 10.46 41.81 23.32
N LEU A 349 11.24 42.41 22.42
CA LEU A 349 11.40 41.83 21.07
C LEU A 349 12.06 40.45 21.14
N GLN A 350 13.04 40.30 22.02
CA GLN A 350 13.68 39.02 22.30
C GLN A 350 12.69 38.03 22.91
N GLN A 351 11.89 38.45 23.87
CA GLN A 351 10.85 37.63 24.52
C GLN A 351 9.70 37.29 23.55
N ALA A 352 9.26 38.25 22.74
CA ALA A 352 8.27 38.00 21.69
C ALA A 352 8.84 37.04 20.64
N LYS A 353 10.10 37.19 20.27
CA LYS A 353 10.83 36.31 19.38
C LYS A 353 10.98 34.89 19.97
N SER A 354 11.31 34.82 21.27
CA SER A 354 11.38 33.53 21.99
C SER A 354 10.01 32.87 22.09
N ARG A 355 8.94 33.62 22.40
CA ARG A 355 7.56 33.08 22.40
C ARG A 355 7.11 32.65 21.01
N LEU A 356 7.47 33.40 19.97
CA LEU A 356 7.21 33.03 18.60
C LEU A 356 7.95 31.71 18.22
N ASN A 357 9.24 31.65 18.64
CA ASN A 357 10.05 30.44 18.44
C ASN A 357 9.52 29.26 19.26
N GLU A 358 9.09 29.48 20.52
CA GLU A 358 8.47 28.47 21.38
C GLU A 358 7.13 28.02 20.81
N THR A 359 6.32 28.96 20.29
CA THR A 359 5.05 28.65 19.66
C THR A 359 5.27 27.94 18.33
N SER A 360 6.26 28.40 17.56
CA SER A 360 6.71 27.75 16.33
C SER A 360 7.29 26.35 16.61
N ALA A 361 8.03 26.18 17.71
CA ALA A 361 8.56 24.87 18.13
C ALA A 361 7.46 23.94 18.70
N ARG A 362 6.40 24.54 19.29
CA ARG A 362 5.19 23.79 19.73
C ARG A 362 4.21 23.51 18.59
N LEU A 363 4.37 24.18 17.45
CA LEU A 363 3.73 23.76 16.23
C LEU A 363 4.24 22.35 15.94
N VAL A 364 3.47 21.43 16.40
CA VAL A 364 3.74 20.01 16.11
C VAL A 364 4.00 19.94 14.62
N SER A 365 5.26 19.78 14.30
CA SER A 365 5.68 19.74 12.90
C SER A 365 4.73 18.80 12.18
N PRO A 366 4.12 19.20 11.08
CA PRO A 366 3.33 18.26 10.31
C PRO A 366 4.10 16.98 9.97
N ARG A 367 5.43 17.05 10.01
CA ARG A 367 6.31 15.87 9.98
C ARG A 367 6.10 14.96 11.20
N GLU A 368 5.94 15.52 12.40
CA GLU A 368 5.67 14.72 13.62
C GLU A 368 4.25 14.16 13.62
N GLN A 369 3.26 14.94 13.18
CA GLN A 369 1.89 14.46 13.01
C GLN A 369 1.81 13.38 11.92
N LEU A 370 2.55 13.56 10.83
CA LEU A 370 2.67 12.55 9.79
C LEU A 370 3.41 11.30 10.28
N SER A 371 4.45 11.48 11.09
CA SER A 371 5.18 10.39 11.73
C SER A 371 4.31 9.62 12.71
N GLU A 372 3.53 10.32 13.54
CA GLU A 372 2.57 9.71 14.49
C GLU A 372 1.44 8.97 13.74
N LYS A 373 0.85 9.61 12.73
CA LYS A 373 -0.18 8.97 11.89
C LYS A 373 0.38 7.78 11.13
N ARG A 374 1.63 7.85 10.68
CA ARG A 374 2.35 6.75 10.06
C ARG A 374 2.55 5.59 11.04
N GLY A 375 3.01 5.88 12.27
CA GLY A 375 3.14 4.86 13.31
C GLY A 375 1.79 4.20 13.65
N ARG A 376 0.71 4.98 13.71
CA ARG A 376 -0.65 4.44 13.92
C ARG A 376 -1.11 3.57 12.75
N LEU A 377 -0.81 3.99 11.51
CA LEU A 377 -1.14 3.23 10.31
C LEU A 377 -0.33 1.93 10.22
N GLU A 378 0.97 2.00 10.53
CA GLU A 378 1.83 0.83 10.55
C GLU A 378 1.41 -0.18 11.64
N ASN A 379 1.04 0.32 12.84
CA ASN A 379 0.48 -0.51 13.90
C ASN A 379 -0.90 -1.09 13.52
N ALA A 380 -1.75 -0.33 12.85
CA ALA A 380 -3.04 -0.83 12.34
C ALA A 380 -2.82 -1.90 11.27
N ARG A 381 -1.85 -1.70 10.39
CA ARG A 381 -1.43 -2.67 9.38
C ARG A 381 -0.91 -3.95 10.03
N LEU A 382 0.04 -3.85 10.97
CA LEU A 382 0.56 -5.02 11.68
C LEU A 382 -0.53 -5.81 12.41
N ARG A 383 -1.52 -5.10 13.00
CA ARG A 383 -2.69 -5.72 13.63
C ARG A 383 -3.60 -6.40 12.60
N LEU A 384 -3.79 -5.76 11.44
CA LEU A 384 -4.60 -6.30 10.35
C LEU A 384 -3.93 -7.54 9.75
N ASP A 385 -2.63 -7.45 9.46
CA ASP A 385 -1.83 -8.55 8.94
C ASP A 385 -1.80 -9.73 9.93
N GLY A 386 -1.64 -9.42 11.24
CA GLY A 386 -1.74 -10.41 12.31
C GLY A 386 -3.13 -11.03 12.41
N ALA A 387 -4.19 -10.22 12.33
CA ALA A 387 -5.57 -10.72 12.39
C ALA A 387 -5.93 -11.55 11.15
N ILE A 388 -5.47 -11.14 9.97
CA ILE A 388 -5.65 -11.90 8.72
C ILE A 388 -4.88 -13.21 8.80
N SER A 389 -3.61 -13.17 9.21
CA SER A 389 -2.78 -14.37 9.38
C SER A 389 -3.38 -15.35 10.39
N ALA A 390 -3.83 -14.84 11.54
CA ALA A 390 -4.52 -15.64 12.55
C ALA A 390 -5.83 -16.23 12.01
N ARG A 391 -6.59 -15.45 11.24
CA ARG A 391 -7.85 -15.90 10.63
C ARG A 391 -7.62 -16.93 9.54
N VAL A 392 -6.57 -16.73 8.72
CA VAL A 392 -6.14 -17.69 7.70
C VAL A 392 -5.66 -18.98 8.35
N GLN A 393 -4.83 -18.90 9.41
CA GLN A 393 -4.39 -20.08 10.16
C GLN A 393 -5.54 -20.81 10.84
N SER A 394 -6.50 -20.08 11.44
CA SER A 394 -7.67 -20.67 12.07
C SER A 394 -8.59 -21.36 11.06
N GLN A 395 -8.73 -20.77 9.86
CA GLN A 395 -9.48 -21.37 8.75
C GLN A 395 -8.75 -22.58 8.18
N LYS A 396 -7.43 -22.50 8.06
CA LYS A 396 -6.58 -23.63 7.63
C LYS A 396 -6.62 -24.79 8.63
N ALA A 397 -6.52 -24.50 9.92
CA ALA A 397 -6.65 -25.50 10.97
C ALA A 397 -8.06 -26.16 11.03
N ARG A 398 -9.12 -25.39 10.65
CA ARG A 398 -10.47 -25.94 10.52
C ARG A 398 -10.65 -26.80 9.26
N LEU A 399 -9.94 -26.49 8.20
CA LEU A 399 -9.89 -27.30 6.96
C LEU A 399 -9.08 -28.60 7.16
N ASP A 400 -7.99 -28.54 7.96
CA ASP A 400 -7.17 -29.70 8.28
C ASP A 400 -7.85 -30.66 9.30
N GLN A 401 -8.95 -30.23 9.93
CA GLN A 401 -9.76 -31.03 10.89
C GLN A 401 -11.10 -31.53 10.30
N ALA A 402 -11.45 -31.12 9.07
CA ALA A 402 -12.63 -31.58 8.32
C ALA A 402 -12.22 -32.55 7.21
#